data_6300c9068bfe60cf4bb750e76386b778
#
_entry.id   6300c9068bfe60cf4bb750e76386b778
#
_cell.length_a   1.000
_cell.length_b   1.000
_cell.length_c   1.000
_cell.angle_alpha   90.00
_cell.angle_beta   90.00
_cell.angle_gamma   90.00
#
_symmetry.space_group_name_H-M   'P 1'
#
loop_
_entity.id
_entity.type
_entity.pdbx_description
1 polymer ?
#
loop_
_entity_poly.entity_id
_entity_poly.type
_entity_poly.pdbx_seq_one_letter_code
_entity_poly.pdbx_strand_id
1 'polypeptide(L)'
;MREALAVVLGSAFSQRPPAGLRLDAVAVDTRFGVQQLHRVLDTARPAYVAFRHGLPHTRLPHQVDYRALAAALGQVDCHALLVTSSVGVLDADVPLHRPLLCRDLLTLDNRLPDGSACSLFVKPGPQQAHLVLREGLFSRALGEQVR
;
A
#
# COMPACT_ATOMS: atom_id res chain seq x y z
N MET A 1 -8.76 4.28 -20.17
CA MET A 1 -8.25 3.04 -19.49
C MET A 1 -9.17 2.76 -18.30
N ARG A 2 -9.35 1.51 -17.90
CA ARG A 2 -10.17 1.20 -16.71
C ARG A 2 -9.31 1.41 -15.48
N GLU A 3 -9.75 2.25 -14.57
CA GLU A 3 -9.11 2.55 -13.29
C GLU A 3 -8.88 1.27 -12.48
N ALA A 4 -7.65 1.04 -12.04
CA ALA A 4 -7.30 -0.15 -11.28
C ALA A 4 -7.58 0.04 -9.79
N LEU A 5 -7.88 -1.07 -9.13
CA LEU A 5 -7.94 -1.18 -7.67
C LEU A 5 -6.68 -1.85 -7.17
N ALA A 6 -6.23 -1.52 -5.97
CA ALA A 6 -5.14 -2.24 -5.34
C ALA A 6 -5.35 -2.47 -3.85
N VAL A 7 -4.80 -3.58 -3.36
CA VAL A 7 -4.75 -3.90 -1.94
C VAL A 7 -3.31 -4.17 -1.55
N VAL A 8 -2.83 -3.48 -0.53
CA VAL A 8 -1.55 -3.80 0.10
C VAL A 8 -1.81 -4.63 1.34
N LEU A 9 -1.34 -5.87 1.33
CA LEU A 9 -1.51 -6.82 2.40
C LEU A 9 -0.31 -6.81 3.35
N GLY A 10 -0.59 -6.77 4.64
CA GLY A 10 0.40 -6.83 5.71
C GLY A 10 0.78 -8.26 6.11
N SER A 11 1.43 -8.40 7.27
CA SER A 11 2.01 -9.65 7.78
C SER A 11 1.00 -10.77 8.06
N ALA A 12 -0.28 -10.47 8.20
CA ALA A 12 -1.33 -11.50 8.33
C ALA A 12 -1.39 -12.47 7.13
N PHE A 13 -0.85 -12.06 5.98
CA PHE A 13 -0.80 -12.84 4.74
C PHE A 13 0.63 -13.24 4.36
N SER A 14 1.47 -13.49 5.35
CA SER A 14 2.91 -13.69 5.17
C SER A 14 3.30 -15.02 4.52
N GLN A 15 2.44 -16.02 4.56
CA GLN A 15 2.74 -17.38 4.09
C GLN A 15 1.99 -17.76 2.81
N ARG A 16 0.80 -17.25 2.63
CA ARG A 16 -0.06 -17.58 1.49
C ARG A 16 -1.04 -16.44 1.17
N PRO A 17 -1.46 -16.33 -0.10
CA PRO A 17 -2.49 -15.37 -0.47
C PRO A 17 -3.83 -15.72 0.20
N PRO A 18 -4.75 -14.74 0.25
CA PRO A 18 -6.12 -14.99 0.68
C PRO A 18 -6.75 -16.13 -0.13
N ALA A 19 -7.52 -16.99 0.55
CA ALA A 19 -8.23 -18.08 -0.11
C ALA A 19 -9.24 -17.55 -1.14
N GLY A 20 -9.35 -18.24 -2.26
CA GLY A 20 -10.29 -17.89 -3.34
C GLY A 20 -9.78 -16.82 -4.32
N LEU A 21 -8.65 -16.17 -4.07
CA LEU A 21 -8.03 -15.28 -5.04
C LEU A 21 -7.10 -16.06 -5.98
N ARG A 22 -7.33 -15.90 -7.28
CA ARG A 22 -6.40 -16.35 -8.32
C ARG A 22 -5.51 -15.18 -8.69
N LEU A 23 -4.21 -15.35 -8.51
CA LEU A 23 -3.22 -14.30 -8.66
C LEU A 23 -2.19 -14.67 -9.72
N ASP A 24 -1.82 -13.69 -10.52
CA ASP A 24 -0.72 -13.77 -11.48
C ASP A 24 0.37 -12.75 -11.11
N ALA A 25 1.62 -13.20 -11.02
CA ALA A 25 2.73 -12.36 -10.61
C ALA A 25 3.14 -11.41 -11.74
N VAL A 26 3.24 -10.13 -11.43
CA VAL A 26 3.63 -9.07 -12.36
C VAL A 26 4.79 -8.28 -11.78
N ALA A 27 5.94 -8.30 -12.45
CA ALA A 27 7.05 -7.44 -12.12
C ALA A 27 6.86 -6.06 -12.78
N VAL A 28 6.87 -5.02 -11.97
CA VAL A 28 6.75 -3.63 -12.43
C VAL A 28 8.09 -2.94 -12.24
N ASP A 29 8.70 -2.55 -13.35
CA ASP A 29 9.97 -1.84 -13.34
C ASP A 29 9.74 -0.37 -13.02
N THR A 30 10.36 0.13 -11.95
CA THR A 30 10.25 1.52 -11.54
C THR A 30 11.62 2.17 -11.47
N ARG A 31 11.66 3.49 -11.48
CA ARG A 31 12.92 4.23 -11.25
C ARG A 31 13.56 4.01 -9.87
N PHE A 32 12.86 3.33 -8.97
CA PHE A 32 13.31 2.99 -7.63
C PHE A 32 13.61 1.49 -7.47
N GLY A 33 13.54 0.72 -8.53
CA GLY A 33 13.72 -0.72 -8.55
C GLY A 33 12.47 -1.48 -8.96
N VAL A 34 12.62 -2.79 -9.10
CA VAL A 34 11.52 -3.67 -9.48
C VAL A 34 10.61 -3.93 -8.28
N GLN A 35 9.32 -3.68 -8.47
CA GLN A 35 8.28 -4.02 -7.50
C GLN A 35 7.42 -5.15 -8.03
N GLN A 36 7.27 -6.20 -7.23
CA GLN A 36 6.36 -7.28 -7.56
C GLN A 36 4.95 -6.95 -7.09
N LEU A 37 4.01 -6.95 -8.02
CA LEU A 37 2.57 -6.93 -7.79
C LEU A 37 1.98 -8.28 -8.20
N HIS A 38 0.75 -8.53 -7.79
CA HIS A 38 -0.01 -9.72 -8.20
C HIS A 38 -1.35 -9.23 -8.76
N ARG A 39 -1.55 -9.47 -10.06
CA ARG A 39 -2.82 -9.19 -10.71
C ARG A 39 -3.86 -10.19 -10.24
N VAL A 40 -5.02 -9.71 -9.84
CA VAL A 40 -6.16 -10.56 -9.52
C VAL A 40 -6.83 -10.97 -10.83
N LEU A 41 -6.99 -12.26 -11.03
CA LEU A 41 -7.65 -12.82 -12.21
C LEU A 41 -9.18 -12.84 -12.01
N ASP A 42 -9.91 -12.93 -13.13
CA ASP A 42 -11.37 -13.07 -13.15
C ASP A 42 -12.11 -11.87 -12.53
N THR A 43 -11.56 -10.68 -12.66
CA THR A 43 -12.20 -9.43 -12.19
C THR A 43 -12.67 -8.57 -13.37
N ALA A 44 -13.81 -7.89 -13.19
CA ALA A 44 -14.36 -6.98 -14.21
C ALA A 44 -13.50 -5.70 -14.41
N ARG A 45 -12.74 -5.30 -13.38
CA ARG A 45 -11.78 -4.21 -13.40
C ARG A 45 -10.39 -4.74 -13.10
N PRO A 46 -9.32 -4.10 -13.60
CA PRO A 46 -7.97 -4.44 -13.18
C PRO A 46 -7.85 -4.31 -11.66
N ALA A 47 -7.34 -5.34 -11.02
CA ALA A 47 -7.11 -5.35 -9.58
C ALA A 47 -5.76 -5.98 -9.25
N TYR A 48 -5.08 -5.42 -8.27
CA TYR A 48 -3.74 -5.85 -7.88
C TYR A 48 -3.63 -6.06 -6.38
N VAL A 49 -2.79 -7.02 -6.01
CA VAL A 49 -2.40 -7.26 -4.63
C VAL A 49 -0.89 -7.05 -4.53
N ALA A 50 -0.47 -6.29 -3.53
CA ALA A 50 0.93 -6.18 -3.14
C ALA A 50 1.11 -6.83 -1.76
N PHE A 51 2.00 -7.80 -1.65
CA PHE A 51 2.41 -8.33 -0.35
C PHE A 51 3.57 -7.47 0.15
N ARG A 52 3.28 -6.58 1.11
CA ARG A 52 4.21 -5.56 1.59
C ARG A 52 5.56 -6.14 2.03
N HIS A 53 5.53 -7.27 2.68
CA HIS A 53 6.72 -7.96 3.20
C HIS A 53 7.24 -9.07 2.28
N GLY A 54 6.67 -9.21 1.09
CA GLY A 54 6.92 -10.35 0.19
C GLY A 54 5.99 -11.54 0.43
N LEU A 55 5.99 -12.47 -0.50
CA LEU A 55 5.31 -13.76 -0.40
C LEU A 55 6.26 -14.86 -0.93
N PRO A 56 6.80 -15.74 -0.07
CA PRO A 56 6.68 -15.70 1.40
C PRO A 56 7.30 -14.44 2.03
N HIS A 57 7.07 -14.21 3.32
CA HIS A 57 7.57 -13.05 4.05
C HIS A 57 9.12 -13.06 4.08
N THR A 58 9.73 -12.11 3.41
CA THR A 58 11.19 -12.01 3.26
C THR A 58 11.76 -10.65 3.66
N ARG A 59 10.89 -9.65 3.92
CA ARG A 59 11.31 -8.28 4.22
C ARG A 59 10.77 -7.81 5.57
N LEU A 60 11.64 -7.28 6.40
CA LEU A 60 11.26 -6.55 7.60
C LEU A 60 10.63 -5.19 7.26
N PRO A 61 9.89 -4.55 8.17
CA PRO A 61 9.23 -3.26 7.90
C PRO A 61 10.16 -2.18 7.37
N HIS A 62 11.38 -2.08 7.90
CA HIS A 62 12.38 -1.10 7.48
C HIS A 62 13.07 -1.45 6.15
N GLN A 63 12.86 -2.65 5.60
CA GLN A 63 13.42 -3.11 4.32
C GLN A 63 12.44 -2.95 3.16
N VAL A 64 11.23 -2.47 3.43
CA VAL A 64 10.22 -2.24 2.38
C VAL A 64 10.52 -0.92 1.68
N ASP A 65 10.76 -0.96 0.37
CA ASP A 65 10.86 0.27 -0.42
C ASP A 65 9.45 0.75 -0.83
N TYR A 66 8.93 1.68 -0.02
CA TYR A 66 7.62 2.28 -0.28
C TYR A 66 7.61 3.19 -1.51
N ARG A 67 8.78 3.70 -1.96
CA ARG A 67 8.88 4.49 -3.20
C ARG A 67 8.63 3.61 -4.42
N ALA A 68 9.30 2.45 -4.47
CA ALA A 68 9.10 1.48 -5.54
C ALA A 68 7.63 1.00 -5.57
N LEU A 69 7.06 0.71 -4.40
CA LEU A 69 5.65 0.30 -4.28
C LEU A 69 4.70 1.39 -4.79
N ALA A 70 4.86 2.64 -4.34
CA ALA A 70 4.00 3.75 -4.77
C ALA A 70 4.14 4.03 -6.27
N ALA A 71 5.37 3.98 -6.80
CA ALA A 71 5.62 4.16 -8.23
C ALA A 71 4.98 3.04 -9.07
N ALA A 72 5.08 1.79 -8.63
CA ALA A 72 4.45 0.66 -9.31
C ALA A 72 2.92 0.77 -9.32
N LEU A 73 2.31 1.17 -8.20
CA LEU A 73 0.86 1.41 -8.13
C LEU A 73 0.43 2.53 -9.07
N GLY A 74 1.23 3.60 -9.20
CA GLY A 74 0.98 4.66 -10.17
C GLY A 74 1.06 4.16 -11.63
N GLN A 75 2.03 3.30 -11.95
CA GLN A 75 2.18 2.77 -13.31
C GLN A 75 1.03 1.83 -13.74
N VAL A 76 0.41 1.12 -12.80
CA VAL A 76 -0.77 0.30 -13.08
C VAL A 76 -2.09 1.06 -13.00
N ASP A 77 -2.04 2.40 -12.97
CA ASP A 77 -3.20 3.30 -12.94
C ASP A 77 -4.14 3.03 -11.74
N CYS A 78 -3.53 2.84 -10.56
CA CYS A 78 -4.27 2.57 -9.33
C CYS A 78 -5.01 3.82 -8.85
N HIS A 79 -6.33 3.78 -8.85
CA HIS A 79 -7.21 4.88 -8.42
C HIS A 79 -7.81 4.67 -7.04
N ALA A 80 -7.89 3.44 -6.57
CA ALA A 80 -8.34 3.13 -5.22
C ALA A 80 -7.39 2.14 -4.56
N LEU A 81 -6.92 2.48 -3.37
CA LEU A 81 -5.95 1.72 -2.61
C LEU A 81 -6.49 1.40 -1.21
N LEU A 82 -6.54 0.11 -0.88
CA LEU A 82 -6.77 -0.38 0.47
C LEU A 82 -5.44 -0.90 1.05
N VAL A 83 -5.10 -0.46 2.24
CA VAL A 83 -3.90 -0.94 2.94
C VAL A 83 -4.31 -1.64 4.23
N THR A 84 -3.85 -2.86 4.43
CA THR A 84 -4.05 -3.60 5.67
C THR A 84 -2.77 -3.68 6.49
N SER A 85 -2.90 -3.62 7.80
CA SER A 85 -1.78 -3.77 8.73
C SER A 85 -2.26 -4.37 10.03
N SER A 86 -1.45 -5.25 10.61
CA SER A 86 -1.61 -5.64 12.01
C SER A 86 -0.88 -4.65 12.89
N VAL A 87 -1.54 -4.15 13.93
CA VAL A 87 -1.02 -3.09 14.80
C VAL A 87 -1.17 -3.47 16.27
N GLY A 88 -0.33 -2.91 17.12
CA GLY A 88 -0.51 -2.94 18.56
C GLY A 88 -1.57 -1.92 18.98
N VAL A 89 -2.40 -2.28 19.94
CA VAL A 89 -3.42 -1.39 20.53
C VAL A 89 -2.84 -0.77 21.77
N LEU A 90 -2.91 0.56 21.88
CA LEU A 90 -2.46 1.32 23.04
C LEU A 90 -3.61 1.64 24.01
N ASP A 91 -4.83 1.67 23.52
CA ASP A 91 -6.04 1.93 24.30
C ASP A 91 -6.70 0.60 24.69
N ALA A 92 -6.83 0.34 25.99
CA ALA A 92 -7.39 -0.89 26.52
C ALA A 92 -8.88 -1.10 26.19
N ASP A 93 -9.61 -0.03 25.89
CA ASP A 93 -11.04 -0.09 25.55
C ASP A 93 -11.28 -0.49 24.08
N VAL A 94 -10.23 -0.50 23.25
CA VAL A 94 -10.35 -0.95 21.86
C VAL A 94 -10.38 -2.48 21.79
N PRO A 95 -11.45 -3.08 21.22
CA PRO A 95 -11.58 -4.53 21.13
C PRO A 95 -10.46 -5.14 20.26
N LEU A 96 -9.80 -6.18 20.79
CA LEU A 96 -8.82 -6.96 20.03
C LEU A 96 -9.50 -7.82 18.95
N HIS A 97 -8.73 -8.19 17.94
CA HIS A 97 -9.13 -9.08 16.84
C HIS A 97 -10.33 -8.58 16.01
N ARG A 98 -10.54 -7.28 15.98
CA ARG A 98 -11.52 -6.64 15.11
C ARG A 98 -10.83 -5.76 14.09
N PRO A 99 -11.28 -5.75 12.82
CA PRO A 99 -10.84 -4.75 11.86
C PRO A 99 -11.25 -3.35 12.31
N LEU A 100 -10.32 -2.41 12.20
CA LEU A 100 -10.54 -1.00 12.49
C LEU A 100 -10.25 -0.20 11.22
N LEU A 101 -11.13 0.75 10.92
CA LEU A 101 -10.89 1.68 9.83
C LEU A 101 -10.18 2.93 10.37
N CYS A 102 -8.95 3.17 9.90
CA CYS A 102 -8.20 4.36 10.27
C CYS A 102 -8.88 5.61 9.72
N ARG A 103 -9.00 6.64 10.56
CA ARG A 103 -9.51 7.96 10.16
C ARG A 103 -8.40 8.95 9.88
N ASP A 104 -7.30 8.81 10.58
CA ASP A 104 -6.14 9.68 10.45
C ASP A 104 -4.87 8.95 10.83
N LEU A 105 -3.72 9.55 10.55
CA LEU A 105 -2.41 8.97 10.76
C LEU A 105 -1.44 10.05 11.24
N LEU A 106 -0.77 9.77 12.34
CA LEU A 106 0.40 10.54 12.77
C LEU A 106 1.66 9.84 12.24
N THR A 107 2.35 10.51 11.33
CA THR A 107 3.64 10.04 10.81
C THR A 107 4.75 10.89 11.40
N LEU A 108 5.66 10.27 12.15
CA LEU A 108 6.83 10.97 12.68
C LEU A 108 7.88 11.13 11.56
N ASP A 109 8.88 10.28 11.51
CA ASP A 109 9.89 10.30 10.46
C ASP A 109 9.91 8.94 9.75
N ASN A 110 9.89 8.95 8.44
CA ASN A 110 9.96 7.74 7.64
C ASN A 110 11.21 7.75 6.79
N ARG A 111 12.10 6.81 7.05
CA ARG A 111 13.36 6.65 6.35
C ARG A 111 13.47 5.32 5.66
N LEU A 112 14.19 5.32 4.55
CA LEU A 112 14.56 4.11 3.84
C LEU A 112 15.71 3.39 4.56
N PRO A 113 16.01 2.14 4.19
CA PRO A 113 17.10 1.37 4.81
C PRO A 113 18.46 2.04 4.75
N ASP A 114 18.71 2.88 3.75
CA ASP A 114 19.93 3.66 3.57
C ASP A 114 19.96 4.99 4.36
N GLY A 115 18.92 5.26 5.15
CA GLY A 115 18.76 6.49 5.94
C GLY A 115 18.22 7.68 5.16
N SER A 116 18.00 7.56 3.85
CA SER A 116 17.42 8.63 3.04
C SER A 116 15.93 8.85 3.31
N ALA A 117 15.40 10.03 2.96
CA ALA A 117 13.99 10.32 3.10
C ALA A 117 13.14 9.43 2.18
N CYS A 118 12.04 8.88 2.72
CA CYS A 118 11.06 8.12 1.93
C CYS A 118 10.19 9.08 1.12
N SER A 119 10.73 9.57 0.01
CA SER A 119 10.07 10.51 -0.89
C SER A 119 10.21 10.07 -2.34
N LEU A 120 9.17 10.31 -3.13
CA LEU A 120 9.23 10.16 -4.60
C LEU A 120 10.08 11.27 -5.24
N PHE A 121 10.29 12.38 -4.55
CA PHE A 121 11.01 13.56 -5.04
C PHE A 121 12.44 13.55 -4.47
N VAL A 122 13.37 12.98 -5.21
CA VAL A 122 14.78 12.87 -4.79
C VAL A 122 15.65 14.07 -5.21
N LYS A 123 15.15 14.90 -6.12
CA LYS A 123 15.82 16.14 -6.58
C LYS A 123 14.79 17.24 -6.77
N PRO A 124 15.16 18.52 -6.56
CA PRO A 124 14.27 19.64 -6.88
C PRO A 124 13.79 19.60 -8.34
N GLY A 125 12.57 19.99 -8.59
CA GLY A 125 11.99 20.00 -9.94
C GLY A 125 10.71 20.82 -10.03
N PRO A 126 10.29 21.20 -11.25
CA PRO A 126 9.21 22.16 -11.48
C PRO A 126 7.82 21.67 -11.07
N GLN A 127 7.63 20.37 -10.91
CA GLN A 127 6.33 19.78 -10.55
C GLN A 127 6.20 19.48 -9.04
N GLN A 128 7.12 19.98 -8.23
CA GLN A 128 7.07 19.79 -6.79
C GLN A 128 6.31 20.94 -6.14
N ALA A 129 5.27 20.60 -5.42
CA ALA A 129 4.44 21.57 -4.70
C ALA A 129 3.92 20.96 -3.40
N HIS A 130 3.40 21.82 -2.54
CA HIS A 130 2.72 21.35 -1.34
C HIS A 130 1.41 20.66 -1.70
N LEU A 131 1.23 19.43 -1.21
CA LEU A 131 -0.04 18.72 -1.33
C LEU A 131 -0.99 19.20 -0.22
N VAL A 132 -2.12 19.74 -0.62
CA VAL A 132 -3.19 20.14 0.32
C VAL A 132 -4.28 19.07 0.29
N LEU A 133 -4.43 18.33 1.39
CA LEU A 133 -5.47 17.32 1.56
C LEU A 133 -6.73 17.97 2.15
N ARG A 134 -7.72 18.26 1.31
CA ARG A 134 -8.97 18.93 1.75
C ARG A 134 -9.88 18.03 2.56
N GLU A 135 -9.89 16.73 2.28
CA GLU A 135 -10.77 15.73 2.91
C GLU A 135 -10.05 14.87 3.96
N GLY A 136 -8.79 15.19 4.28
CA GLY A 136 -7.92 14.36 5.11
C GLY A 136 -7.13 13.34 4.28
N LEU A 137 -6.39 12.46 4.96
CA LEU A 137 -5.50 11.48 4.33
C LEU A 137 -6.28 10.32 3.68
N PHE A 138 -7.43 9.96 4.24
CA PHE A 138 -8.22 8.82 3.79
C PHE A 138 -9.51 9.26 3.10
N SER A 139 -9.88 8.56 2.02
CA SER A 139 -11.13 8.81 1.30
C SER A 139 -12.35 8.43 2.15
N ARG A 140 -13.25 9.37 2.40
CA ARG A 140 -14.51 9.12 3.12
C ARG A 140 -15.41 8.17 2.33
N ALA A 141 -15.54 8.39 1.02
CA ALA A 141 -16.39 7.58 0.16
C ALA A 141 -15.95 6.10 0.15
N LEU A 142 -14.64 5.82 0.04
CA LEU A 142 -14.12 4.46 0.14
C LEU A 142 -14.31 3.90 1.55
N GLY A 143 -14.12 4.71 2.60
CA GLY A 143 -14.33 4.31 3.98
C GLY A 143 -15.77 3.87 4.27
N GLU A 144 -16.76 4.49 3.63
CA GLU A 144 -18.18 4.11 3.76
C GLU A 144 -18.50 2.80 3.02
N GLN A 145 -17.79 2.51 1.92
CA GLN A 145 -17.99 1.27 1.15
C GLN A 145 -17.39 0.02 1.80
N VAL A 146 -16.39 0.17 2.67
CA VAL A 146 -15.71 -0.96 3.32
C VAL A 146 -16.17 -1.20 4.77
N ARG A 147 -17.12 -0.44 5.27
CA ARG A 147 -17.79 -0.66 6.57
C ARG A 147 -18.86 -1.71 6.45
#